data_c92c55e2259a72abdd7e251804987bf7
#
_entry.id   c92c55e2259a72abdd7e251804987bf7
#
_cell.length_a   1.000
_cell.length_b   1.000
_cell.length_c   1.000
_cell.angle_alpha   90.00
_cell.angle_beta   90.00
_cell.angle_gamma   90.00
#
_symmetry.space_group_name_H-M   'P 1'
#
loop_
_entity.id
_entity.type
_entity.pdbx_description
1 polymer ?
#
loop_
_entity_poly.entity_id
_entity_poly.type
_entity_poly.pdbx_seq_one_letter_code
_entity_poly.pdbx_strand_id
1 'polypeptide(L)'
;MDELDLEHCCREHNIQLLVDAAHPFAIQLHQTVEKVAHTLNLLVIRFERIYPPRDEEHITWCDDFEDAIRQIRKEDIFTLLALTGVQSIAKLKPLWQESTCCYFRILNRESSRRLAEREGFPEKYLHYYHAGEDERILLQQLH
;
A
#
# COMPACT_ATOMS: atom_id res chain seq x y z
N MET A 1 14.19 4.39 5.42
CA MET A 1 14.76 5.46 6.29
C MET A 1 14.19 5.21 7.67
N ASP A 2 15.02 4.85 8.58
CA ASP A 2 14.66 4.69 9.99
C ASP A 2 14.88 6.00 10.78
N GLU A 3 14.64 5.96 12.10
CA GLU A 3 14.71 7.12 12.97
C GLU A 3 16.16 7.68 13.06
N LEU A 4 17.14 6.79 13.14
CA LEU A 4 18.56 7.18 13.23
C LEU A 4 19.07 7.79 11.92
N ASP A 5 18.67 7.21 10.78
CA ASP A 5 19.02 7.73 9.46
C ASP A 5 18.48 9.15 9.26
N LEU A 6 17.22 9.38 9.64
CA LEU A 6 16.59 10.70 9.49
C LEU A 6 17.21 11.72 10.44
N GLU A 7 17.47 11.36 11.69
CA GLU A 7 18.12 12.22 12.67
C GLU A 7 19.53 12.63 12.21
N HIS A 8 20.31 11.65 11.73
CA HIS A 8 21.65 11.89 11.21
C HIS A 8 21.63 12.86 10.02
N CYS A 9 20.76 12.59 9.06
CA CYS A 9 20.57 13.47 7.89
C CYS A 9 20.20 14.91 8.30
N CYS A 10 19.27 15.06 9.25
CA CYS A 10 18.87 16.39 9.73
C CYS A 10 20.03 17.16 10.38
N ARG A 11 20.86 16.47 11.18
CA ARG A 11 22.03 17.08 11.82
C ARG A 11 23.13 17.42 10.82
N GLU A 12 23.47 16.49 9.93
CA GLU A 12 24.53 16.64 8.93
C GLU A 12 24.26 17.84 8.00
N HIS A 13 23.01 18.02 7.59
CA HIS A 13 22.61 19.06 6.65
C HIS A 13 22.01 20.31 7.30
N ASN A 14 22.03 20.42 8.63
CA ASN A 14 21.46 21.54 9.39
C ASN A 14 20.01 21.84 8.98
N ILE A 15 19.19 20.80 8.84
CA ILE A 15 17.79 20.94 8.46
C ILE A 15 17.04 21.72 9.54
N GLN A 16 16.22 22.70 9.14
CA GLN A 16 15.43 23.55 10.03
C GLN A 16 13.94 23.28 9.96
N LEU A 17 13.48 22.61 8.88
CA LEU A 17 12.08 22.33 8.63
C LEU A 17 11.95 20.99 7.93
N LEU A 18 11.02 20.15 8.39
CA LEU A 18 10.60 18.93 7.70
C LEU A 18 9.25 19.15 7.02
N VAL A 19 9.11 18.67 5.79
CA VAL A 19 7.82 18.62 5.08
C VAL A 19 7.41 17.17 4.92
N ASP A 20 6.35 16.77 5.61
CA ASP A 20 5.78 15.44 5.53
C ASP A 20 4.57 15.44 4.58
N ALA A 21 4.80 15.01 3.35
CA ALA A 21 3.77 14.83 2.33
C ALA A 21 3.62 13.35 1.94
N ALA A 22 3.99 12.45 2.84
CA ALA A 22 3.89 11.02 2.62
C ALA A 22 2.43 10.57 2.50
N HIS A 23 2.23 9.37 1.92
CA HIS A 23 0.90 8.79 1.80
C HIS A 23 0.31 8.57 3.21
N PRO A 24 -0.99 8.86 3.45
CA PRO A 24 -1.62 8.71 4.78
C PRO A 24 -1.43 7.35 5.44
N PHE A 25 -1.27 6.28 4.65
CA PHE A 25 -0.98 4.94 5.17
C PHE A 25 0.50 4.69 5.52
N ALA A 26 1.37 5.68 5.36
CA ALA A 26 2.78 5.58 5.76
C ALA A 26 2.96 5.87 7.26
N ILE A 27 2.18 5.19 8.11
CA ILE A 27 2.08 5.42 9.56
C ILE A 27 3.45 5.44 10.24
N GLN A 28 4.30 4.47 9.91
CA GLN A 28 5.66 4.39 10.49
C GLN A 28 6.51 5.61 10.13
N LEU A 29 6.42 6.09 8.88
CA LEU A 29 7.16 7.26 8.46
C LEU A 29 6.66 8.52 9.18
N HIS A 30 5.36 8.71 9.30
CA HIS A 30 4.77 9.82 10.05
C HIS A 30 5.26 9.83 11.51
N GLN A 31 5.24 8.68 12.18
CA GLN A 31 5.74 8.54 13.55
C GLN A 31 7.25 8.83 13.66
N THR A 32 8.05 8.37 12.69
CA THR A 32 9.48 8.65 12.63
C THR A 32 9.75 10.14 12.49
N VAL A 33 9.05 10.82 11.58
CA VAL A 33 9.15 12.27 11.37
C VAL A 33 8.80 13.03 12.65
N GLU A 34 7.70 12.67 13.31
CA GLU A 34 7.27 13.31 14.57
C GLU A 34 8.31 13.17 15.69
N LYS A 35 8.85 11.97 15.88
CA LYS A 35 9.87 11.70 16.90
C LYS A 35 11.15 12.47 16.64
N VAL A 36 11.68 12.41 15.42
CA VAL A 36 12.93 13.12 15.06
C VAL A 36 12.73 14.63 15.18
N ALA A 37 11.61 15.15 14.70
CA ALA A 37 11.29 16.56 14.84
C ALA A 37 11.24 17.01 16.31
N HIS A 38 10.62 16.22 17.18
CA HIS A 38 10.58 16.49 18.62
C HIS A 38 11.99 16.44 19.23
N THR A 39 12.79 15.43 18.90
CA THR A 39 14.16 15.26 19.42
C THR A 39 15.09 16.39 19.02
N LEU A 40 14.96 16.89 17.79
CA LEU A 40 15.79 17.95 17.24
C LEU A 40 15.18 19.35 17.36
N ASN A 41 13.99 19.46 17.94
CA ASN A 41 13.20 20.70 18.02
C ASN A 41 12.99 21.36 16.64
N LEU A 42 12.62 20.55 15.64
CA LEU A 42 12.38 21.00 14.27
C LEU A 42 10.90 21.30 14.05
N LEU A 43 10.62 22.27 13.20
CA LEU A 43 9.27 22.49 12.68
C LEU A 43 8.92 21.42 11.66
N VAL A 44 7.66 20.93 11.71
CA VAL A 44 7.11 20.01 10.71
C VAL A 44 5.88 20.62 10.07
N ILE A 45 5.84 20.60 8.75
CA ILE A 45 4.64 20.90 7.96
C ILE A 45 4.14 19.57 7.39
N ARG A 46 2.93 19.14 7.79
CA ARG A 46 2.28 17.96 7.21
C ARG A 46 1.26 18.39 6.18
N PHE A 47 1.40 17.83 4.97
CA PHE A 47 0.42 17.97 3.90
C PHE A 47 -0.42 16.70 3.80
N GLU A 48 -1.68 16.78 4.21
CA GLU A 48 -2.63 15.68 4.14
C GLU A 48 -3.59 15.84 2.97
N ARG A 49 -3.87 14.72 2.30
CA ARG A 49 -4.87 14.69 1.24
C ARG A 49 -6.27 14.66 1.85
N ILE A 50 -7.14 15.49 1.35
CA ILE A 50 -8.57 15.41 1.66
C ILE A 50 -9.15 14.29 0.81
N TYR A 51 -9.72 13.29 1.47
CA TYR A 51 -10.44 12.22 0.79
C TYR A 51 -11.91 12.62 0.58
N PRO A 52 -12.52 12.18 -0.54
CA PRO A 52 -13.96 12.35 -0.72
C PRO A 52 -14.73 11.59 0.36
N PRO A 53 -16.00 11.95 0.61
CA PRO A 53 -16.87 11.18 1.49
C PRO A 53 -16.90 9.71 1.07
N ARG A 54 -17.01 8.81 2.04
CA ARG A 54 -17.13 7.37 1.79
C ARG A 54 -18.45 7.09 1.06
N ASP A 55 -18.38 6.33 -0.03
CA ASP A 55 -19.54 5.74 -0.67
C ASP A 55 -19.90 4.48 0.12
N GLU A 56 -21.13 4.43 0.65
CA GLU A 56 -21.64 3.30 1.44
C GLU A 56 -22.58 2.40 0.62
N GLU A 57 -22.98 2.82 -0.58
CA GLU A 57 -23.92 2.07 -1.40
C GLU A 57 -23.24 0.93 -2.17
N HIS A 58 -22.03 1.17 -2.66
CA HIS A 58 -21.31 0.24 -3.56
C HIS A 58 -19.98 -0.26 -2.99
N ILE A 59 -19.56 0.25 -1.83
CA ILE A 59 -18.26 -0.03 -1.24
C ILE A 59 -18.40 -0.56 0.19
N THR A 60 -17.92 -1.78 0.40
CA THR A 60 -17.79 -2.34 1.75
C THR A 60 -16.48 -1.85 2.37
N TRP A 61 -16.58 -1.14 3.48
CA TRP A 61 -15.44 -0.64 4.23
C TRP A 61 -15.00 -1.67 5.26
N CYS A 62 -13.70 -1.98 5.25
CA CYS A 62 -13.07 -2.91 6.17
C CYS A 62 -11.99 -2.20 6.98
N ASP A 63 -11.83 -2.56 8.24
CA ASP A 63 -10.84 -1.94 9.13
C ASP A 63 -9.41 -2.42 8.82
N ASP A 64 -9.28 -3.68 8.41
CA ASP A 64 -8.01 -4.30 8.08
C ASP A 64 -8.16 -5.44 7.05
N PHE A 65 -7.05 -6.12 6.75
CA PHE A 65 -7.05 -7.24 5.82
C PHE A 65 -7.77 -8.50 6.37
N GLU A 66 -7.81 -8.69 7.67
CA GLU A 66 -8.51 -9.83 8.28
C GLU A 66 -10.02 -9.63 8.16
N ASP A 67 -10.48 -8.39 8.37
CA ASP A 67 -11.88 -8.03 8.16
C ASP A 67 -12.27 -8.16 6.69
N ALA A 68 -11.44 -7.69 5.76
CA ALA A 68 -11.67 -7.86 4.33
C ALA A 68 -11.76 -9.34 3.94
N ILE A 69 -10.89 -10.21 4.46
CA ILE A 69 -10.94 -11.66 4.23
C ILE A 69 -12.26 -12.26 4.74
N ARG A 70 -12.71 -11.85 5.93
CA ARG A 70 -13.99 -12.30 6.49
C ARG A 70 -15.18 -11.92 5.59
N GLN A 71 -15.19 -10.66 5.09
CA GLN A 71 -16.25 -10.20 4.19
C GLN A 71 -16.24 -10.94 2.85
N ILE A 72 -15.07 -11.13 2.23
CA ILE A 72 -14.92 -11.86 0.96
C ILE A 72 -15.43 -13.30 1.11
N ARG A 73 -15.11 -13.96 2.22
CA ARG A 73 -15.60 -15.33 2.50
C ARG A 73 -17.12 -15.37 2.74
N LYS A 74 -17.64 -14.38 3.45
CA LYS A 74 -19.08 -14.28 3.74
C LYS A 74 -19.92 -14.11 2.47
N GLU A 75 -19.42 -13.38 1.49
CA GLU A 75 -20.09 -13.12 0.20
C GLU A 75 -19.81 -14.22 -0.84
N ASP A 76 -19.16 -15.33 -0.47
CA ASP A 76 -18.83 -16.45 -1.36
C ASP A 76 -18.10 -16.01 -2.64
N ILE A 77 -17.15 -15.09 -2.51
CA ILE A 77 -16.37 -14.56 -3.65
C ILE A 77 -15.31 -15.58 -4.08
N PHE A 78 -15.38 -16.06 -5.31
CA PHE A 78 -14.46 -17.05 -5.87
C PHE A 78 -13.37 -16.45 -6.76
N THR A 79 -13.57 -15.23 -7.25
CA THR A 79 -12.59 -14.53 -8.11
C THR A 79 -12.53 -13.07 -7.69
N LEU A 80 -11.32 -12.59 -7.40
CA LEU A 80 -11.11 -11.19 -7.03
C LEU A 80 -9.90 -10.59 -7.75
N LEU A 81 -9.94 -9.28 -7.94
CA LEU A 81 -8.80 -8.49 -8.37
C LEU A 81 -8.35 -7.58 -7.21
N ALA A 82 -7.14 -7.80 -6.73
CA ALA A 82 -6.53 -6.99 -5.67
C ALA A 82 -5.72 -5.85 -6.26
N LEU A 83 -6.17 -4.61 -6.04
CA LEU A 83 -5.50 -3.37 -6.44
C LEU A 83 -4.67 -2.77 -5.29
N THR A 84 -4.21 -3.60 -4.38
CA THR A 84 -3.62 -3.24 -3.10
C THR A 84 -2.08 -3.30 -3.09
N GLY A 85 -1.49 -3.58 -4.26
CA GLY A 85 -0.04 -3.66 -4.43
C GLY A 85 0.58 -4.97 -3.92
N VAL A 86 1.87 -5.17 -4.23
CA VAL A 86 2.58 -6.44 -4.00
C VAL A 86 2.68 -6.85 -2.53
N GLN A 87 2.72 -5.90 -1.60
CA GLN A 87 2.81 -6.17 -0.15
C GLN A 87 1.57 -6.92 0.39
N SER A 88 0.43 -6.80 -0.28
CA SER A 88 -0.81 -7.45 0.15
C SER A 88 -0.90 -8.91 -0.26
N ILE A 89 -0.03 -9.40 -1.13
CA ILE A 89 0.01 -10.83 -1.51
C ILE A 89 0.16 -11.70 -0.25
N ALA A 90 1.09 -11.37 0.63
CA ALA A 90 1.28 -12.09 1.89
C ALA A 90 0.04 -12.00 2.81
N LYS A 91 -0.59 -10.83 2.88
CA LYS A 91 -1.76 -10.57 3.74
C LYS A 91 -3.02 -11.31 3.27
N LEU A 92 -3.20 -11.45 1.96
CA LEU A 92 -4.32 -12.16 1.34
C LEU A 92 -4.04 -13.64 1.07
N LYS A 93 -2.92 -14.16 1.59
CA LYS A 93 -2.52 -15.58 1.47
C LYS A 93 -3.63 -16.57 1.84
N PRO A 94 -4.42 -16.35 2.92
CA PRO A 94 -5.52 -17.25 3.27
C PRO A 94 -6.61 -17.40 2.19
N LEU A 95 -6.74 -16.44 1.26
CA LEU A 95 -7.71 -16.51 0.16
C LEU A 95 -7.13 -17.26 -1.04
N TRP A 96 -5.97 -16.82 -1.55
CA TRP A 96 -5.45 -17.36 -2.80
C TRP A 96 -4.80 -18.75 -2.66
N GLN A 97 -4.49 -19.20 -1.46
CA GLN A 97 -4.05 -20.59 -1.20
C GLN A 97 -5.19 -21.59 -1.02
N GLU A 98 -6.38 -21.12 -0.70
CA GLU A 98 -7.55 -22.00 -0.48
C GLU A 98 -8.33 -22.20 -1.79
N SER A 99 -9.34 -21.38 -2.03
CA SER A 99 -10.30 -21.59 -3.11
C SER A 99 -10.57 -20.35 -3.96
N THR A 100 -10.11 -19.17 -3.52
CA THR A 100 -10.36 -17.91 -4.23
C THR A 100 -9.29 -17.68 -5.29
N CYS A 101 -9.71 -17.51 -6.54
CA CYS A 101 -8.81 -17.08 -7.61
C CYS A 101 -8.49 -15.60 -7.45
N CYS A 102 -7.28 -15.28 -7.02
CA CYS A 102 -6.87 -13.90 -6.78
C CYS A 102 -5.94 -13.42 -7.89
N TYR A 103 -6.33 -12.36 -8.56
CA TYR A 103 -5.44 -11.59 -9.44
C TYR A 103 -4.89 -10.39 -8.68
N PHE A 104 -3.59 -10.10 -8.85
CA PHE A 104 -2.97 -8.91 -8.25
C PHE A 104 -2.45 -7.99 -9.34
N ARG A 105 -2.83 -6.72 -9.28
CA ARG A 105 -2.23 -5.69 -10.11
C ARG A 105 -1.09 -5.03 -9.35
N ILE A 106 0.14 -5.23 -9.85
CA ILE A 106 1.35 -4.79 -9.18
C ILE A 106 2.22 -3.92 -10.10
N LEU A 107 3.00 -3.03 -9.49
CA LEU A 107 3.91 -2.18 -10.22
C LEU A 107 5.01 -3.04 -10.89
N ASN A 108 5.26 -2.80 -12.19
CA ASN A 108 6.27 -3.52 -12.96
C ASN A 108 7.69 -3.11 -12.56
N ARG A 109 8.14 -3.63 -11.42
CA ARG A 109 9.49 -3.45 -10.88
C ARG A 109 10.05 -4.79 -10.48
N GLU A 110 11.37 -4.94 -10.60
CA GLU A 110 12.05 -6.18 -10.20
C GLU A 110 11.82 -6.52 -8.72
N SER A 111 11.82 -5.52 -7.85
CA SER A 111 11.52 -5.70 -6.43
C SER A 111 10.12 -6.26 -6.17
N SER A 112 9.11 -5.84 -6.96
CA SER A 112 7.75 -6.37 -6.86
C SER A 112 7.68 -7.83 -7.32
N ARG A 113 8.36 -8.17 -8.41
CA ARG A 113 8.42 -9.55 -8.91
C ARG A 113 9.08 -10.50 -7.91
N ARG A 114 10.24 -10.12 -7.38
CA ARG A 114 10.95 -10.89 -6.35
C ARG A 114 10.13 -11.09 -5.08
N LEU A 115 9.36 -10.08 -4.68
CA LEU A 115 8.50 -10.18 -3.50
C LEU A 115 7.35 -11.16 -3.74
N ALA A 116 6.67 -11.10 -4.89
CA ALA A 116 5.61 -12.04 -5.25
C ALA A 116 6.14 -13.49 -5.33
N GLU A 117 7.31 -13.68 -5.96
CA GLU A 117 7.98 -14.97 -6.07
C GLU A 117 8.35 -15.54 -4.69
N ARG A 118 8.89 -14.70 -3.79
CA ARG A 118 9.22 -15.10 -2.42
C ARG A 118 8.00 -15.58 -1.64
N GLU A 119 6.83 -14.99 -1.88
CA GLU A 119 5.57 -15.44 -1.27
C GLU A 119 5.01 -16.71 -1.94
N GLY A 120 5.62 -17.18 -3.03
CA GLY A 120 5.16 -18.35 -3.79
C GLY A 120 3.89 -18.07 -4.60
N PHE A 121 3.62 -16.80 -4.93
CA PHE A 121 2.43 -16.43 -5.69
C PHE A 121 2.64 -16.72 -7.19
N PRO A 122 1.67 -17.39 -7.88
CA PRO A 122 1.82 -17.77 -9.28
C PRO A 122 1.82 -16.54 -10.22
N GLU A 123 2.86 -16.42 -11.05
CA GLU A 123 3.03 -15.28 -11.95
C GLU A 123 1.85 -15.08 -12.93
N LYS A 124 1.20 -16.15 -13.36
CA LYS A 124 0.04 -16.10 -14.28
C LYS A 124 -1.15 -15.29 -13.76
N TYR A 125 -1.21 -15.00 -12.48
CA TYR A 125 -2.24 -14.20 -11.85
C TYR A 125 -1.75 -12.78 -11.49
N LEU A 126 -0.56 -12.39 -11.95
CA LEU A 126 -0.02 -11.05 -11.79
C LEU A 126 -0.30 -10.20 -13.03
N HIS A 127 -0.91 -9.06 -12.83
CA HIS A 127 -1.07 -8.01 -13.83
C HIS A 127 -0.10 -6.87 -13.53
N TYR A 128 0.79 -6.60 -14.48
CA TYR A 128 1.80 -5.57 -14.31
C TYR A 128 1.32 -4.22 -14.87
N TYR A 129 1.65 -3.14 -14.18
CA TYR A 129 1.45 -1.78 -14.66
C TYR A 129 2.68 -0.92 -14.45
N HIS A 130 2.79 0.16 -15.23
CA HIS A 130 3.82 1.18 -15.08
C HIS A 130 3.26 2.41 -14.34
N ALA A 131 4.12 3.09 -13.56
CA ALA A 131 3.72 4.32 -12.89
C ALA A 131 3.30 5.37 -13.94
N GLY A 132 2.12 5.97 -13.74
CA GLY A 132 1.57 6.97 -14.67
C GLY A 132 0.80 6.40 -15.87
N GLU A 133 0.57 5.08 -15.92
CA GLU A 133 -0.35 4.50 -16.92
C GLU A 133 -1.77 5.06 -16.77
N ASP A 134 -2.42 5.24 -17.91
CA ASP A 134 -3.84 5.67 -18.00
C ASP A 134 -4.75 4.58 -17.42
N GLU A 135 -5.72 4.98 -16.62
CA GLU A 135 -6.73 4.08 -16.02
C GLU A 135 -7.52 3.27 -17.07
N ARG A 136 -7.62 3.75 -18.31
CA ARG A 136 -8.23 3.02 -19.42
C ARG A 136 -7.54 1.70 -19.72
N ILE A 137 -6.24 1.57 -19.42
CA ILE A 137 -5.48 0.33 -19.58
C ILE A 137 -5.97 -0.74 -18.58
N LEU A 138 -6.33 -0.33 -17.36
CA LEU A 138 -6.92 -1.25 -16.38
C LEU A 138 -8.21 -1.88 -16.91
N LEU A 139 -9.09 -1.09 -17.52
CA LEU A 139 -10.36 -1.59 -18.07
C LEU A 139 -10.12 -2.59 -19.21
N GLN A 140 -9.07 -2.39 -20.02
CA GLN A 140 -8.70 -3.33 -21.09
C GLN A 140 -8.13 -4.65 -20.57
N GLN A 141 -7.49 -4.65 -19.40
CA GLN A 141 -6.92 -5.85 -18.77
C GLN A 141 -7.99 -6.74 -18.11
N LEU A 142 -9.19 -6.20 -17.87
CA LEU A 142 -10.30 -6.89 -17.21
C LEU A 142 -11.25 -7.59 -18.21
N HIS A 143 -11.07 -7.40 -19.51
CA HIS A 143 -11.79 -8.05 -20.59
C HIS A 143 -10.95 -9.16 -21.23
#